data_5b25564060fcb05005eedc5bce0047f5
#
_entry.id   5b25564060fcb05005eedc5bce0047f5
#
_cell.length_a   1.000
_cell.length_b   1.000
_cell.length_c   1.000
_cell.angle_alpha   90.00
_cell.angle_beta   90.00
_cell.angle_gamma   90.00
#
_symmetry.space_group_name_H-M   'P 1'
#
loop_
_entity.id
_entity.type
_entity.pdbx_description
1 polymer ?
#
loop_
_entity_poly.entity_id
_entity_poly.type
_entity_poly.pdbx_seq_one_letter_code
_entity_poly.pdbx_strand_id
1 'polypeptide(L)'
;MDNHKKWDKRFMDLCRVVSGWSSCYRNNRQVGAVITKNKRIIATGYNGAPAGIRSCVEKGECMRDKLGIASGTKAELCYGVHAEQNAIIQAARMGIAIEGATLYCTHRPCSICAKMIINAGIKRVVYEIDYPDEFATKLFDEATIELYKYVEEK
;
A
#
# COMPACT_ATOMS: atom_id res chain seq x y z
N MET A 1 17.23 -7.69 -20.72
CA MET A 1 16.40 -7.06 -19.65
C MET A 1 16.51 -7.94 -18.41
N ASP A 2 16.92 -7.35 -17.31
CA ASP A 2 16.98 -8.04 -16.03
C ASP A 2 15.58 -8.63 -15.70
N ASN A 3 15.55 -9.88 -15.30
CA ASN A 3 14.29 -10.59 -15.00
C ASN A 3 13.50 -9.89 -13.86
N HIS A 4 14.17 -9.24 -12.91
CA HIS A 4 13.53 -8.44 -11.87
C HIS A 4 12.80 -7.23 -12.46
N LYS A 5 13.42 -6.46 -13.31
CA LYS A 5 12.82 -5.26 -13.93
C LYS A 5 11.53 -5.57 -14.68
N LYS A 6 11.52 -6.68 -15.44
CA LYS A 6 10.32 -7.11 -16.19
C LYS A 6 9.13 -7.39 -15.26
N TRP A 7 9.37 -8.06 -14.14
CA TRP A 7 8.31 -8.41 -13.18
C TRP A 7 7.90 -7.22 -12.34
N ASP A 8 8.85 -6.37 -11.94
CA ASP A 8 8.54 -5.13 -11.24
C ASP A 8 7.60 -4.25 -12.06
N LYS A 9 7.87 -4.10 -13.37
CA LYS A 9 6.96 -3.37 -14.27
C LYS A 9 5.55 -3.96 -14.27
N ARG A 10 5.42 -5.27 -14.45
CA ARG A 10 4.12 -5.95 -14.52
C ARG A 10 3.30 -5.75 -13.23
N PHE A 11 3.95 -5.91 -12.09
CA PHE A 11 3.27 -5.78 -10.81
C PHE A 11 2.99 -4.32 -10.44
N MET A 12 3.84 -3.38 -10.85
CA MET A 12 3.53 -1.95 -10.71
C MET A 12 2.37 -1.52 -11.60
N ASP A 13 2.30 -2.01 -12.84
CA ASP A 13 1.14 -1.77 -13.72
C ASP A 13 -0.15 -2.27 -13.06
N LEU A 14 -0.11 -3.44 -12.43
CA LEU A 14 -1.25 -3.96 -11.68
C LEU A 14 -1.59 -3.10 -10.46
N CYS A 15 -0.60 -2.61 -9.71
CA CYS A 15 -0.84 -1.69 -8.59
C CYS A 15 -1.60 -0.43 -9.03
N ARG A 16 -1.26 0.11 -10.19
CA ARG A 16 -1.96 1.26 -10.76
C ARG A 16 -3.41 0.94 -11.07
N VAL A 17 -3.69 -0.22 -11.64
CA VAL A 17 -5.08 -0.70 -11.88
C VAL A 17 -5.83 -0.82 -10.57
N VAL A 18 -5.26 -1.49 -9.59
CA VAL A 18 -5.87 -1.70 -8.26
C VAL A 18 -6.10 -0.36 -7.55
N SER A 19 -5.20 0.61 -7.68
CA SER A 19 -5.37 1.93 -7.08
C SER A 19 -6.63 2.65 -7.59
N GLY A 20 -7.02 2.40 -8.83
CA GLY A 20 -8.24 2.95 -9.41
C GLY A 20 -9.53 2.47 -8.75
N TRP A 21 -9.47 1.42 -7.95
CA TRP A 21 -10.61 0.89 -7.18
C TRP A 21 -10.79 1.57 -5.83
N SER A 22 -9.87 2.45 -5.45
CA SER A 22 -9.93 3.19 -4.18
C SER A 22 -11.29 3.89 -4.01
N SER A 23 -11.84 3.79 -2.82
CA SER A 23 -13.07 4.47 -2.41
C SER A 23 -12.81 5.75 -1.59
N CYS A 24 -11.57 6.24 -1.61
CA CYS A 24 -11.23 7.54 -1.02
C CYS A 24 -11.90 8.67 -1.79
N TYR A 25 -12.48 9.62 -1.07
CA TYR A 25 -13.11 10.81 -1.67
C TYR A 25 -12.10 11.71 -2.41
N ARG A 26 -10.86 11.73 -1.95
CA ARG A 26 -9.78 12.52 -2.58
C ARG A 26 -9.17 11.75 -3.76
N ASN A 27 -9.37 12.23 -4.99
CA ASN A 27 -8.85 11.59 -6.21
C ASN A 27 -7.32 11.44 -6.24
N ASN A 28 -6.58 12.34 -5.60
CA ASN A 28 -5.12 12.31 -5.54
C ASN A 28 -4.56 11.41 -4.42
N ARG A 29 -5.41 10.67 -3.72
CA ARG A 29 -5.05 9.79 -2.61
C ARG A 29 -5.40 8.33 -2.89
N GLN A 30 -5.51 7.96 -4.14
CA GLN A 30 -5.75 6.57 -4.54
C GLN A 30 -4.46 5.78 -4.45
N VAL A 31 -4.47 4.71 -3.66
CA VAL A 31 -3.34 3.83 -3.44
C VAL A 31 -3.72 2.39 -3.74
N GLY A 32 -2.84 1.67 -4.42
CA GLY A 32 -2.97 0.24 -4.69
C GLY A 32 -1.75 -0.51 -4.19
N ALA A 33 -1.96 -1.74 -3.73
CA ALA A 33 -0.91 -2.63 -3.26
C ALA A 33 -1.13 -4.05 -3.78
N VAL A 34 -0.05 -4.74 -4.10
CA VAL A 34 -0.04 -6.12 -4.57
C VAL A 34 1.06 -6.88 -3.84
N ILE A 35 0.70 -8.00 -3.23
CA ILE A 35 1.68 -8.92 -2.62
C ILE A 35 1.91 -10.09 -3.57
N THR A 36 3.18 -10.36 -3.83
CA THR A 36 3.59 -11.45 -4.73
C THR A 36 4.59 -12.37 -4.05
N LYS A 37 4.56 -13.64 -4.43
CA LYS A 37 5.54 -14.64 -4.02
C LYS A 37 5.80 -15.58 -5.19
N ASN A 38 7.07 -15.85 -5.49
CA ASN A 38 7.45 -16.69 -6.63
C ASN A 38 6.79 -16.26 -7.94
N LYS A 39 6.78 -14.95 -8.22
CA LYS A 39 6.15 -14.34 -9.41
C LYS A 39 4.64 -14.61 -9.53
N ARG A 40 3.97 -14.89 -8.41
CA ARG A 40 2.52 -15.07 -8.33
C ARG A 40 1.90 -14.03 -7.46
N ILE A 41 0.77 -13.50 -7.88
CA ILE A 41 -0.05 -12.59 -7.08
C ILE A 41 -0.76 -13.41 -6.03
N ILE A 42 -0.61 -13.03 -4.75
CA ILE A 42 -1.23 -13.75 -3.64
C ILE A 42 -2.20 -12.89 -2.82
N ALA A 43 -2.09 -11.58 -2.88
CA ALA A 43 -3.04 -10.66 -2.28
C ALA A 43 -2.98 -9.30 -2.97
N THR A 44 -4.08 -8.58 -2.93
CA THR A 44 -4.19 -7.19 -3.39
C THR A 44 -4.88 -6.33 -2.35
N GLY A 45 -4.67 -5.04 -2.41
CA GLY A 45 -5.36 -4.09 -1.55
C GLY A 45 -5.43 -2.71 -2.20
N TYR A 46 -6.46 -1.98 -1.89
CA TYR A 46 -6.60 -0.56 -2.20
C TYR A 46 -7.15 0.17 -0.98
N ASN A 47 -6.93 1.45 -0.88
CA ASN A 47 -7.40 2.21 0.26
C ASN A 47 -8.90 2.47 0.18
N GLY A 48 -9.59 2.24 1.28
CA GLY A 48 -11.04 2.39 1.36
C GLY A 48 -11.57 2.11 2.75
N ALA A 49 -12.83 2.46 2.96
CA ALA A 49 -13.51 2.22 4.24
C ALA A 49 -13.62 0.71 4.52
N PRO A 50 -13.66 0.32 5.81
CA PRO A 50 -13.87 -1.07 6.19
C PRO A 50 -15.15 -1.66 5.60
N ALA A 51 -15.16 -2.97 5.40
CA ALA A 51 -16.35 -3.68 4.89
C ALA A 51 -17.58 -3.42 5.77
N GLY A 52 -18.70 -3.11 5.13
CA GLY A 52 -19.96 -2.77 5.82
C GLY A 52 -20.10 -1.31 6.23
N ILE A 53 -19.04 -0.51 6.10
CA ILE A 53 -19.08 0.95 6.32
C ILE A 53 -19.17 1.65 4.97
N ARG A 54 -20.08 2.63 4.84
CA ARG A 54 -20.16 3.44 3.62
C ARG A 54 -18.83 4.11 3.32
N SER A 55 -18.40 4.01 2.08
CA SER A 55 -17.14 4.65 1.63
C SER A 55 -17.24 6.18 1.67
N CYS A 56 -16.09 6.83 1.68
CA CYS A 56 -16.02 8.29 1.60
C CYS A 56 -16.63 8.83 0.29
N VAL A 57 -16.48 8.10 -0.81
CA VAL A 57 -17.12 8.44 -2.10
C VAL A 57 -18.65 8.40 -1.97
N GLU A 58 -19.20 7.35 -1.36
CA GLU A 58 -20.65 7.24 -1.13
C GLU A 58 -21.18 8.27 -0.14
N LYS A 59 -20.36 8.69 0.82
CA LYS A 59 -20.70 9.77 1.76
C LYS A 59 -20.61 11.16 1.10
N GLY A 60 -19.84 11.29 0.02
CA GLY A 60 -19.58 12.54 -0.66
C GLY A 60 -18.71 13.52 0.14
N GLU A 61 -17.94 13.03 1.11
CA GLU A 61 -17.11 13.84 1.98
C GLU A 61 -15.89 13.09 2.52
N CYS A 62 -14.88 13.84 2.93
CA CYS A 62 -13.75 13.34 3.71
C CYS A 62 -13.85 13.83 5.15
N MET A 63 -13.90 12.92 6.12
CA MET A 63 -13.98 13.26 7.54
C MET A 63 -12.82 14.17 7.98
N ARG A 64 -11.62 13.90 7.48
CA ARG A 64 -10.43 14.68 7.84
C ARG A 64 -10.51 16.11 7.30
N ASP A 65 -11.01 16.29 6.09
CA ASP A 65 -11.25 17.62 5.51
C ASP A 65 -12.32 18.37 6.30
N LYS A 66 -13.39 17.68 6.65
CA LYS A 66 -14.50 18.24 7.45
C LYS A 66 -14.04 18.72 8.83
N LEU A 67 -13.10 18.01 9.46
CA LEU A 67 -12.52 18.35 10.76
C LEU A 67 -11.32 19.29 10.66
N GLY A 68 -10.92 19.73 9.46
CA GLY A 68 -9.77 20.61 9.26
C GLY A 68 -8.43 19.98 9.64
N ILE A 69 -8.30 18.65 9.54
CA ILE A 69 -7.10 17.92 9.93
C ILE A 69 -6.03 18.06 8.85
N ALA A 70 -4.83 18.49 9.25
CA ALA A 70 -3.69 18.60 8.37
C ALA A 70 -3.28 17.23 7.78
N SER A 71 -2.83 17.24 6.52
CA SER A 71 -2.33 16.03 5.85
C SER A 71 -1.19 15.38 6.65
N GLY A 72 -1.19 14.05 6.74
CA GLY A 72 -0.19 13.28 7.46
C GLY A 72 -0.35 13.25 8.99
N THR A 73 -1.39 13.87 9.55
CA THR A 73 -1.67 13.88 10.98
C THR A 73 -3.00 13.19 11.29
N LYS A 74 -3.13 12.67 12.52
CA LYS A 74 -4.37 12.03 13.04
C LYS A 74 -4.98 11.03 12.05
N ALA A 75 -4.15 10.12 11.54
CA ALA A 75 -4.57 9.11 10.57
C ALA A 75 -5.70 8.21 11.10
N GLU A 76 -5.79 8.05 12.41
CA GLU A 76 -6.84 7.29 13.11
C GLU A 76 -8.26 7.84 12.88
N LEU A 77 -8.40 9.08 12.48
CA LEU A 77 -9.68 9.70 12.17
C LEU A 77 -10.07 9.55 10.68
N CYS A 78 -9.24 8.91 9.88
CA CYS A 78 -9.59 8.56 8.51
C CYS A 78 -10.40 7.26 8.47
N TYR A 79 -11.49 7.23 7.74
CA TYR A 79 -12.26 5.99 7.51
C TYR A 79 -11.50 4.96 6.67
N GLY A 80 -10.54 5.41 5.88
CA GLY A 80 -9.81 4.54 4.96
C GLY A 80 -8.81 3.62 5.67
N VAL A 81 -8.93 2.33 5.41
CA VAL A 81 -7.86 1.37 5.66
C VAL A 81 -6.86 1.51 4.52
N HIS A 82 -5.57 1.52 4.81
CA HIS A 82 -4.54 1.69 3.79
C HIS A 82 -4.46 0.48 2.85
N ALA A 83 -4.00 0.71 1.64
CA ALA A 83 -3.87 -0.35 0.62
C ALA A 83 -2.99 -1.51 1.10
N GLU A 84 -1.85 -1.21 1.72
CA GLU A 84 -0.92 -2.20 2.26
C GLU A 84 -1.56 -3.01 3.39
N GLN A 85 -2.31 -2.34 4.28
CA GLN A 85 -3.06 -3.00 5.36
C GLN A 85 -4.10 -3.95 4.77
N ASN A 86 -4.87 -3.50 3.78
CA ASN A 86 -5.89 -4.33 3.14
C ASN A 86 -5.29 -5.55 2.43
N ALA A 87 -4.14 -5.42 1.79
CA ALA A 87 -3.47 -6.56 1.16
C ALA A 87 -3.02 -7.61 2.21
N ILE A 88 -2.46 -7.16 3.33
CA ILE A 88 -2.06 -8.05 4.44
C ILE A 88 -3.29 -8.69 5.08
N ILE A 89 -4.35 -7.92 5.31
CA ILE A 89 -5.62 -8.44 5.89
C ILE A 89 -6.25 -9.46 4.96
N GLN A 90 -6.27 -9.22 3.64
CA GLN A 90 -6.78 -10.19 2.67
C GLN A 90 -6.03 -11.53 2.77
N ALA A 91 -4.70 -11.48 2.80
CA ALA A 91 -3.88 -12.69 2.97
C ALA A 91 -4.23 -13.41 4.28
N ALA A 92 -4.35 -12.67 5.39
CA ALA A 92 -4.71 -13.23 6.69
C ALA A 92 -6.09 -13.90 6.67
N ARG A 93 -7.09 -13.26 6.08
CA ARG A 93 -8.45 -13.83 5.96
C ARG A 93 -8.50 -15.10 5.12
N MET A 94 -7.67 -15.18 4.09
CA MET A 94 -7.61 -16.31 3.17
C MET A 94 -6.65 -17.42 3.65
N GLY A 95 -5.97 -17.22 4.77
CA GLY A 95 -4.99 -18.17 5.30
C GLY A 95 -3.75 -18.32 4.40
N ILE A 96 -3.34 -17.27 3.72
CA ILE A 96 -2.19 -17.28 2.81
C ILE A 96 -0.96 -16.75 3.54
N ALA A 97 0.10 -17.58 3.58
CA ALA A 97 1.38 -17.18 4.14
C ALA A 97 2.10 -16.19 3.21
N ILE A 98 2.44 -15.02 3.74
CA ILE A 98 3.13 -13.96 2.99
C ILE A 98 4.58 -13.74 3.44
N GLU A 99 5.10 -14.54 4.34
CA GLU A 99 6.50 -14.49 4.75
C GLU A 99 7.43 -14.66 3.55
N GLY A 100 8.42 -13.79 3.44
CA GLY A 100 9.37 -13.79 2.34
C GLY A 100 8.83 -13.19 1.03
N ALA A 101 7.60 -12.69 1.03
CA ALA A 101 6.97 -12.09 -0.15
C ALA A 101 7.54 -10.71 -0.51
N THR A 102 7.17 -10.21 -1.68
CA THR A 102 7.39 -8.84 -2.13
C THR A 102 6.07 -8.08 -2.12
N LEU A 103 6.08 -6.87 -1.57
CA LEU A 103 4.98 -5.92 -1.65
C LEU A 103 5.27 -4.88 -2.73
N TYR A 104 4.37 -4.73 -3.66
CA TYR A 104 4.34 -3.61 -4.61
C TYR A 104 3.28 -2.62 -4.18
N CYS A 105 3.58 -1.35 -4.21
CA CYS A 105 2.66 -0.29 -3.80
C CYS A 105 2.83 0.95 -4.69
N THR A 106 1.75 1.64 -5.02
CA THR A 106 1.84 2.88 -5.81
C THR A 106 2.58 3.98 -5.05
N HIS A 107 2.43 4.03 -3.72
CA HIS A 107 3.08 5.02 -2.86
C HIS A 107 4.00 4.34 -1.84
N ARG A 108 5.05 5.05 -1.44
CA ARG A 108 5.91 4.57 -0.36
C ARG A 108 5.08 4.39 0.92
N PRO A 109 5.15 3.21 1.58
CA PRO A 109 4.39 2.96 2.80
C PRO A 109 4.71 3.94 3.92
N CYS A 110 3.70 4.33 4.68
CA CYS A 110 3.88 5.12 5.90
C CYS A 110 4.44 4.26 7.04
N SER A 111 4.84 4.89 8.15
CA SER A 111 5.44 4.19 9.30
C SER A 111 4.49 3.18 9.95
N ILE A 112 3.18 3.43 9.97
CA ILE A 112 2.19 2.48 10.47
C ILE A 112 2.19 1.21 9.59
N CYS A 113 2.13 1.36 8.28
CA CYS A 113 2.17 0.24 7.35
C CYS A 113 3.53 -0.46 7.36
N ALA A 114 4.64 0.29 7.50
CA ALA A 114 5.98 -0.28 7.59
C ALA A 114 6.09 -1.30 8.73
N LYS A 115 5.59 -0.97 9.92
CA LYS A 115 5.59 -1.90 11.07
C LYS A 115 4.82 -3.18 10.78
N MET A 116 3.66 -3.08 10.12
CA MET A 116 2.85 -4.23 9.73
C MET A 116 3.56 -5.09 8.67
N ILE A 117 4.15 -4.45 7.67
CA ILE A 117 4.90 -5.11 6.59
C ILE A 117 6.08 -5.90 7.15
N ILE A 118 6.84 -5.30 8.08
CA ILE A 118 7.97 -5.93 8.76
C ILE A 118 7.52 -7.17 9.53
N ASN A 119 6.48 -7.04 10.36
CA ASN A 119 5.98 -8.15 11.17
C ASN A 119 5.30 -9.24 10.34
N ALA A 120 4.79 -8.90 9.17
CA ALA A 120 4.24 -9.88 8.22
C ALA A 120 5.32 -10.72 7.51
N GLY A 121 6.60 -10.38 7.69
CA GLY A 121 7.72 -11.13 7.10
C GLY A 121 8.00 -10.80 5.64
N ILE A 122 7.47 -9.71 5.11
CA ILE A 122 7.77 -9.24 3.76
C ILE A 122 9.24 -8.81 3.69
N LYS A 123 9.94 -9.21 2.64
CA LYS A 123 11.38 -8.96 2.49
C LYS A 123 11.74 -7.83 1.53
N ARG A 124 10.84 -7.49 0.62
CA ARG A 124 11.07 -6.48 -0.39
C ARG A 124 9.83 -5.63 -0.57
N VAL A 125 10.02 -4.31 -0.64
CA VAL A 125 8.97 -3.33 -0.93
C VAL A 125 9.37 -2.53 -2.15
N VAL A 126 8.50 -2.50 -3.16
CA VAL A 126 8.67 -1.74 -4.39
C VAL A 126 7.59 -0.68 -4.47
N TYR A 127 7.96 0.58 -4.67
CA TYR A 127 7.01 1.68 -4.76
C TYR A 127 7.38 2.65 -5.89
N GLU A 128 6.43 3.46 -6.32
CA GLU A 128 6.62 4.42 -7.42
C GLU A 128 6.65 5.87 -6.93
N ILE A 129 5.69 6.27 -6.12
CA ILE A 129 5.49 7.65 -5.68
C ILE A 129 6.01 7.82 -4.26
N ASP A 130 6.86 8.83 -4.04
CA ASP A 130 7.36 9.15 -2.71
C ASP A 130 6.23 9.62 -1.78
N TYR A 131 6.38 9.25 -0.51
CA TYR A 131 5.55 9.73 0.58
C TYR A 131 6.47 10.25 1.70
N PRO A 132 6.21 11.46 2.25
CA PRO A 132 7.13 12.10 3.20
C PRO A 132 7.02 11.47 4.60
N ASP A 133 7.61 10.31 4.79
CA ASP A 133 7.70 9.61 6.08
C ASP A 133 9.09 8.97 6.21
N GLU A 134 10.04 9.74 6.69
CA GLU A 134 11.43 9.29 6.85
C GLU A 134 11.55 8.22 7.95
N PHE A 135 10.65 8.20 8.92
CA PHE A 135 10.63 7.17 9.94
C PHE A 135 10.33 5.79 9.35
N ALA A 136 9.42 5.71 8.37
CA ALA A 136 9.16 4.47 7.64
C ALA A 136 10.43 3.93 6.97
N THR A 137 11.18 4.79 6.30
CA THR A 137 12.46 4.42 5.65
C THR A 137 13.46 3.88 6.66
N LYS A 138 13.59 4.53 7.81
CA LYS A 138 14.46 4.08 8.89
C LYS A 138 14.05 2.69 9.42
N LEU A 139 12.77 2.44 9.59
CA LEU A 139 12.26 1.14 10.05
C LEU A 139 12.61 0.02 9.06
N PHE A 140 12.45 0.25 7.76
CA PHE A 140 12.81 -0.73 6.74
C PHE A 140 14.31 -1.00 6.71
N ASP A 141 15.13 0.04 6.85
CA ASP A 141 16.58 -0.10 6.90
C ASP A 141 17.05 -0.92 8.11
N GLU A 142 16.57 -0.59 9.31
CA GLU A 142 16.87 -1.35 10.53
C GLU A 142 16.42 -2.83 10.44
N ALA A 143 15.29 -3.10 9.78
CA ALA A 143 14.76 -4.45 9.56
C ALA A 143 15.43 -5.19 8.39
N THR A 144 16.38 -4.55 7.70
CA THR A 144 17.06 -5.11 6.51
C THR A 144 16.09 -5.51 5.39
N ILE A 145 15.00 -4.77 5.23
CA ILE A 145 14.05 -4.94 4.14
C ILE A 145 14.47 -4.07 2.97
N GLU A 146 14.55 -4.67 1.78
CA GLU A 146 14.84 -3.93 0.56
C GLU A 146 13.68 -2.99 0.24
N LEU A 147 13.95 -1.68 0.26
CA LEU A 147 13.01 -0.63 -0.16
C LEU A 147 13.48 -0.07 -1.50
N TYR A 148 12.76 -0.40 -2.58
CA TYR A 148 13.14 -0.06 -3.95
C TYR A 148 12.15 0.89 -4.60
N LYS A 149 12.65 2.05 -5.05
CA LYS A 149 11.83 2.99 -5.84
C LYS A 149 11.84 2.56 -7.30
N TYR A 150 10.67 2.19 -7.81
CA TYR A 150 10.47 1.88 -9.21
C TYR A 150 10.45 3.17 -10.05
N VAL A 151 11.21 3.18 -11.12
CA VAL A 151 11.19 4.24 -12.13
C VAL A 151 10.91 3.59 -13.48
N GLU A 152 9.88 4.04 -14.16
CA GLU A 152 9.56 3.54 -15.49
C GLU A 152 10.64 3.96 -16.49
N GLU A 153 11.29 2.98 -17.12
CA GLU A 153 12.22 3.26 -18.21
C GLU A 153 11.43 3.66 -19.46
N LYS A 154 11.76 4.82 -20.04
CA LYS A 154 11.16 5.33 -21.28
C LYS A 154 11.58 4.50 -22.50
#